data_f4556929316c1a9e329216a86be014fc
#
_entry.id   f4556929316c1a9e329216a86be014fc
#
_cell.length_a   1.000
_cell.length_b   1.000
_cell.length_c   1.000
_cell.angle_alpha   90.00
_cell.angle_beta   90.00
_cell.angle_gamma   90.00
#
_symmetry.space_group_name_H-M   'P 1'
#
loop_
_entity.id
_entity.type
_entity.pdbx_description
1 polymer ?
#
loop_
_entity_poly.entity_id
_entity_poly.type
_entity_poly.pdbx_seq_one_letter_code
_entity_poly.pdbx_strand_id
1 'polypeptide(L)'
;MNKEIKLTIASAVFFVIGFFIKQPYARLAAFAVSYLIVGIPVIKLAFLNLKNGQLFDEHFLMMIATVGAFFVGEYAEGVAVMLFYQIGEIFQDKAVGKSRDSIKELMDIAPTFANLKTEDGYDKVDPYDVNVGDIIVIKPGEKVPLDCVVVDGSSMVDTKALTGESVPITVAKGEELMSGYIVVDKVLNAKVTKDFENSAVTKILDLVENASSQKSQQEKFITKFARVYTPVVVFVAAVLAILMPLILKQPFQVWLYRALTFLVISCPCALVISIPLSFFSGIGASSKAGILVKGSNYIEKLAETNTVVMDKTGTLTQGVFKVVEAKSFDISDEEMLQYVASAEKSSNHPIAQSIIDYYGNKEYWNLDSAENIAGQGIKAVINGKQILAGNAKLLKDVEFEPINTTDTVVYVAIDGEFKGYIRIADEIKQDSAQAIADMKDVGIEKTYMLTGDGESVAKSVAENLKIDEYRSKLLPQDKVEIVKELIEKGRKVAFVGDGINDAPVLALSDVGISMGQIGSDAAIEASDVVIMTDEPTKIAQAIKISKKTLKIAKQNAYFAIGVKIIVLILSALGLTNMWAAIFADVGVTVLAILNSFRAMRVS
;
A
#
# COMPACT_ATOMS: atom_id res chain seq x y z
N MET A 1 -32.18 -8.02 4.69
CA MET A 1 -32.18 -8.84 3.46
C MET A 1 -32.41 -7.91 2.28
N ASN A 2 -31.42 -7.75 1.39
CA ASN A 2 -31.48 -6.80 0.27
C ASN A 2 -32.68 -7.12 -0.63
N LYS A 3 -33.25 -6.08 -1.27
CA LYS A 3 -34.39 -6.19 -2.19
C LYS A 3 -34.13 -7.24 -3.29
N GLU A 4 -32.93 -7.28 -3.81
CA GLU A 4 -32.47 -8.21 -4.85
C GLU A 4 -32.53 -9.68 -4.40
N ILE A 5 -32.08 -9.98 -3.19
CA ILE A 5 -32.15 -11.34 -2.64
C ILE A 5 -33.61 -11.80 -2.53
N LYS A 6 -34.52 -10.90 -2.12
CA LYS A 6 -35.96 -11.23 -2.03
C LYS A 6 -36.57 -11.54 -3.40
N LEU A 7 -36.21 -10.74 -4.42
CA LEU A 7 -36.65 -10.94 -5.80
C LEU A 7 -36.13 -12.26 -6.37
N THR A 8 -34.84 -12.56 -6.15
CA THR A 8 -34.22 -13.81 -6.60
C THR A 8 -34.86 -15.04 -5.96
N ILE A 9 -35.17 -14.99 -4.65
CA ILE A 9 -35.89 -16.06 -3.96
C ILE A 9 -37.32 -16.22 -4.52
N ALA A 10 -38.03 -15.11 -4.73
CA ALA A 10 -39.39 -15.16 -5.31
C ALA A 10 -39.38 -15.78 -6.72
N SER A 11 -38.41 -15.37 -7.58
CA SER A 11 -38.23 -15.95 -8.90
C SER A 11 -37.91 -17.44 -8.83
N ALA A 12 -37.02 -17.86 -7.92
CA ALA A 12 -36.67 -19.28 -7.73
C ALA A 12 -37.90 -20.12 -7.31
N VAL A 13 -38.77 -19.58 -6.49
CA VAL A 13 -40.03 -20.25 -6.11
C VAL A 13 -40.93 -20.48 -7.34
N PHE A 14 -41.16 -19.43 -8.16
CA PHE A 14 -41.96 -19.59 -9.39
C PHE A 14 -41.29 -20.53 -10.40
N PHE A 15 -39.98 -20.52 -10.48
CA PHE A 15 -39.21 -21.43 -11.31
C PHE A 15 -39.43 -22.89 -10.93
N VAL A 16 -39.30 -23.21 -9.63
CA VAL A 16 -39.56 -24.56 -9.11
C VAL A 16 -41.01 -24.98 -9.33
N ILE A 17 -41.97 -24.10 -9.04
CA ILE A 17 -43.42 -24.36 -9.28
C ILE A 17 -43.66 -24.71 -10.74
N GLY A 18 -42.99 -24.05 -11.70
CA GLY A 18 -43.12 -24.33 -13.12
C GLY A 18 -42.79 -25.77 -13.53
N PHE A 19 -41.92 -26.49 -12.80
CA PHE A 19 -41.64 -27.90 -13.06
C PHE A 19 -42.74 -28.85 -12.64
N PHE A 20 -43.54 -28.47 -11.65
CA PHE A 20 -44.65 -29.30 -11.13
C PHE A 20 -45.97 -29.08 -11.89
N ILE A 21 -46.08 -28.02 -12.68
CA ILE A 21 -47.29 -27.71 -13.46
C ILE A 21 -47.28 -28.56 -14.73
N LYS A 22 -48.33 -29.40 -14.90
CA LYS A 22 -48.51 -30.25 -16.08
C LYS A 22 -49.18 -29.52 -17.26
N GLN A 23 -49.97 -28.48 -16.99
CA GLN A 23 -50.69 -27.74 -18.02
C GLN A 23 -49.74 -26.78 -18.78
N PRO A 24 -49.61 -26.90 -20.12
CA PRO A 24 -48.58 -26.16 -20.89
C PRO A 24 -48.62 -24.64 -20.72
N TYR A 25 -49.82 -24.04 -20.79
CA TYR A 25 -49.96 -22.58 -20.67
C TYR A 25 -49.68 -22.07 -19.26
N ALA A 26 -50.12 -22.79 -18.23
CA ALA A 26 -49.86 -22.44 -16.83
C ALA A 26 -48.36 -22.61 -16.50
N ARG A 27 -47.70 -23.62 -17.05
CA ARG A 27 -46.27 -23.83 -16.96
C ARG A 27 -45.47 -22.68 -17.61
N LEU A 28 -45.87 -22.27 -18.83
CA LEU A 28 -45.28 -21.13 -19.52
C LEU A 28 -45.47 -19.84 -18.69
N ALA A 29 -46.67 -19.62 -18.14
CA ALA A 29 -46.96 -18.45 -17.30
C ALA A 29 -46.08 -18.41 -16.04
N ALA A 30 -45.85 -19.56 -15.38
CA ALA A 30 -44.98 -19.64 -14.21
C ALA A 30 -43.52 -19.29 -14.55
N PHE A 31 -42.99 -19.82 -15.67
CA PHE A 31 -41.65 -19.48 -16.13
C PHE A 31 -41.55 -18.02 -16.59
N ALA A 32 -42.58 -17.48 -17.26
CA ALA A 32 -42.59 -16.07 -17.67
C ALA A 32 -42.61 -15.13 -16.46
N VAL A 33 -43.39 -15.41 -15.42
CA VAL A 33 -43.40 -14.63 -14.17
C VAL A 33 -42.03 -14.70 -13.49
N SER A 34 -41.46 -15.90 -13.37
CA SER A 34 -40.10 -16.08 -12.82
C SER A 34 -39.08 -15.26 -13.59
N TYR A 35 -39.10 -15.34 -14.92
CA TYR A 35 -38.21 -14.57 -15.80
C TYR A 35 -38.36 -13.06 -15.60
N LEU A 36 -39.58 -12.55 -15.59
CA LEU A 36 -39.84 -11.11 -15.45
C LEU A 36 -39.35 -10.56 -14.12
N ILE A 37 -39.47 -11.33 -13.03
CA ILE A 37 -39.02 -10.89 -11.70
C ILE A 37 -37.50 -10.57 -11.70
N VAL A 38 -36.65 -11.43 -12.27
CA VAL A 38 -35.21 -11.28 -12.28
C VAL A 38 -34.67 -10.66 -13.57
N GLY A 39 -35.37 -10.76 -14.69
CA GLY A 39 -34.95 -10.30 -16.00
C GLY A 39 -35.19 -8.81 -16.25
N ILE A 40 -36.26 -8.22 -15.68
CA ILE A 40 -36.57 -6.79 -15.88
C ILE A 40 -35.38 -5.88 -15.52
N PRO A 41 -34.72 -6.02 -14.37
CA PRO A 41 -33.54 -5.21 -14.05
C PRO A 41 -32.43 -5.33 -15.11
N VAL A 42 -32.11 -6.54 -15.52
CA VAL A 42 -31.06 -6.84 -16.52
C VAL A 42 -31.41 -6.25 -17.89
N ILE A 43 -32.65 -6.45 -18.34
CA ILE A 43 -33.14 -5.89 -19.60
C ILE A 43 -33.09 -4.35 -19.58
N LYS A 44 -33.49 -3.74 -18.47
CA LYS A 44 -33.43 -2.27 -18.30
C LYS A 44 -31.99 -1.76 -18.39
N LEU A 45 -31.04 -2.44 -17.74
CA LEU A 45 -29.62 -2.09 -17.81
C LEU A 45 -29.07 -2.27 -19.23
N ALA A 46 -29.42 -3.36 -19.92
CA ALA A 46 -29.03 -3.60 -21.32
C ALA A 46 -29.47 -2.44 -22.23
N PHE A 47 -30.70 -1.96 -22.10
CA PHE A 47 -31.20 -0.82 -22.88
C PHE A 47 -30.53 0.51 -22.50
N LEU A 48 -30.24 0.75 -21.22
CA LEU A 48 -29.54 1.94 -20.77
C LEU A 48 -28.10 1.96 -21.31
N ASN A 49 -27.39 0.84 -21.26
CA ASN A 49 -26.02 0.72 -21.76
C ASN A 49 -25.95 0.82 -23.30
N LEU A 50 -26.97 0.29 -23.99
CA LEU A 50 -27.13 0.47 -25.43
C LEU A 50 -27.30 1.95 -25.79
N LYS A 51 -28.13 2.69 -25.05
CA LYS A 51 -28.33 4.14 -25.25
C LYS A 51 -27.06 4.95 -24.99
N ASN A 52 -26.19 4.48 -24.08
CA ASN A 52 -24.92 5.10 -23.75
C ASN A 52 -23.77 4.68 -24.73
N GLY A 53 -24.11 4.01 -25.84
CA GLY A 53 -23.15 3.59 -26.86
C GLY A 53 -22.31 2.35 -26.48
N GLN A 54 -22.65 1.66 -25.41
CA GLN A 54 -22.03 0.39 -25.02
C GLN A 54 -22.79 -0.76 -25.70
N LEU A 55 -22.51 -0.96 -26.97
CA LEU A 55 -23.00 -2.08 -27.76
C LEU A 55 -22.34 -3.37 -27.26
N PHE A 56 -23.11 -4.43 -27.08
CA PHE A 56 -22.61 -5.76 -26.75
C PHE A 56 -22.01 -5.89 -25.32
N ASP A 57 -22.59 -5.21 -24.33
CA ASP A 57 -22.27 -5.48 -22.93
C ASP A 57 -22.85 -6.85 -22.48
N GLU A 58 -22.47 -7.30 -21.28
CA GLU A 58 -22.90 -8.58 -20.73
C GLU A 58 -24.42 -8.67 -20.54
N HIS A 59 -25.07 -7.56 -20.12
CA HIS A 59 -26.53 -7.51 -19.94
C HIS A 59 -27.26 -7.67 -21.28
N PHE A 60 -26.73 -7.08 -22.33
CA PHE A 60 -27.28 -7.20 -23.69
C PHE A 60 -27.15 -8.64 -24.22
N LEU A 61 -26.01 -9.28 -24.02
CA LEU A 61 -25.80 -10.67 -24.42
C LEU A 61 -26.74 -11.62 -23.66
N MET A 62 -26.87 -11.43 -22.34
CA MET A 62 -27.76 -12.22 -21.50
C MET A 62 -29.23 -12.02 -21.90
N MET A 63 -29.64 -10.79 -22.18
CA MET A 63 -30.99 -10.48 -22.67
C MET A 63 -31.26 -11.24 -23.98
N ILE A 64 -30.41 -11.13 -24.99
CA ILE A 64 -30.58 -11.81 -26.28
C ILE A 64 -30.64 -13.33 -26.12
N ALA A 65 -29.72 -13.89 -25.33
CA ALA A 65 -29.65 -15.33 -25.13
C ALA A 65 -30.90 -15.88 -24.43
N THR A 66 -31.36 -15.21 -23.37
CA THR A 66 -32.52 -15.68 -22.59
C THR A 66 -33.84 -15.44 -23.29
N VAL A 67 -34.03 -14.30 -23.94
CA VAL A 67 -35.23 -14.05 -24.78
C VAL A 67 -35.23 -15.04 -25.96
N GLY A 68 -34.07 -15.27 -26.58
CA GLY A 68 -33.92 -16.26 -27.64
C GLY A 68 -34.29 -17.68 -27.21
N ALA A 69 -33.94 -18.08 -25.98
CA ALA A 69 -34.31 -19.37 -25.41
C ALA A 69 -35.87 -19.55 -25.34
N PHE A 70 -36.58 -18.48 -24.99
CA PHE A 70 -38.05 -18.48 -25.02
C PHE A 70 -38.59 -18.67 -26.45
N PHE A 71 -37.97 -18.08 -27.48
CA PHE A 71 -38.36 -18.25 -28.88
C PHE A 71 -38.13 -19.68 -29.39
N VAL A 72 -37.11 -20.36 -28.89
CA VAL A 72 -36.79 -21.75 -29.25
C VAL A 72 -37.65 -22.75 -28.47
N GLY A 73 -38.36 -22.32 -27.42
CA GLY A 73 -39.22 -23.18 -26.56
C GLY A 73 -38.53 -23.69 -25.30
N GLU A 74 -37.26 -23.30 -25.06
CA GLU A 74 -36.46 -23.72 -23.90
C GLU A 74 -36.68 -22.75 -22.72
N TYR A 75 -37.95 -22.62 -22.26
CA TYR A 75 -38.37 -21.65 -21.24
C TYR A 75 -37.61 -21.82 -19.91
N ALA A 76 -37.50 -23.10 -19.46
CA ALA A 76 -36.82 -23.41 -18.21
C ALA A 76 -35.33 -23.01 -18.24
N GLU A 77 -34.67 -23.23 -19.37
CA GLU A 77 -33.26 -22.84 -19.54
C GLU A 77 -33.07 -21.33 -19.54
N GLY A 78 -33.94 -20.59 -20.26
CA GLY A 78 -33.91 -19.12 -20.25
C GLY A 78 -34.06 -18.50 -18.87
N VAL A 79 -34.99 -19.06 -18.04
CA VAL A 79 -35.18 -18.63 -16.65
C VAL A 79 -33.97 -19.01 -15.79
N ALA A 80 -33.44 -20.22 -15.96
CA ALA A 80 -32.29 -20.69 -15.20
C ALA A 80 -31.07 -19.82 -15.45
N VAL A 81 -30.79 -19.47 -16.72
CA VAL A 81 -29.72 -18.53 -17.08
C VAL A 81 -29.82 -17.25 -16.27
N MET A 82 -30.99 -16.62 -16.29
CA MET A 82 -31.21 -15.34 -15.62
C MET A 82 -31.12 -15.46 -14.10
N LEU A 83 -31.62 -16.56 -13.51
CA LEU A 83 -31.51 -16.83 -12.08
C LEU A 83 -30.07 -17.04 -11.63
N PHE A 84 -29.32 -17.89 -12.33
CA PHE A 84 -27.91 -18.13 -11.99
C PHE A 84 -27.06 -16.89 -12.20
N TYR A 85 -27.33 -16.11 -13.25
CA TYR A 85 -26.69 -14.81 -13.45
C TYR A 85 -26.93 -13.89 -12.25
N GLN A 86 -28.19 -13.74 -11.81
CA GLN A 86 -28.53 -12.89 -10.67
C GLN A 86 -27.90 -13.39 -9.35
N ILE A 87 -27.81 -14.72 -9.16
CA ILE A 87 -27.08 -15.29 -8.02
C ILE A 87 -25.60 -14.94 -8.10
N GLY A 88 -25.00 -15.03 -9.29
CA GLY A 88 -23.61 -14.63 -9.53
C GLY A 88 -23.36 -13.17 -9.19
N GLU A 89 -24.21 -12.25 -9.64
CA GLU A 89 -24.17 -10.82 -9.33
C GLU A 89 -24.24 -10.55 -7.81
N ILE A 90 -25.17 -11.21 -7.11
CA ILE A 90 -25.28 -11.07 -5.64
C ILE A 90 -24.00 -11.55 -4.93
N PHE A 91 -23.39 -12.65 -5.39
CA PHE A 91 -22.11 -13.11 -4.85
C PHE A 91 -20.97 -12.14 -5.14
N GLN A 92 -20.93 -11.60 -6.35
CA GLN A 92 -19.96 -10.60 -6.79
C GLN A 92 -20.05 -9.34 -5.93
N ASP A 93 -21.24 -8.76 -5.78
CA ASP A 93 -21.45 -7.55 -4.99
C ASP A 93 -21.04 -7.74 -3.53
N LYS A 94 -21.38 -8.90 -2.94
CA LYS A 94 -20.92 -9.24 -1.58
C LYS A 94 -19.39 -9.40 -1.50
N ALA A 95 -18.78 -10.01 -2.50
CA ALA A 95 -17.34 -10.22 -2.52
C ALA A 95 -16.57 -8.90 -2.68
N VAL A 96 -17.01 -8.05 -3.60
CA VAL A 96 -16.47 -6.70 -3.80
C VAL A 96 -16.73 -5.84 -2.56
N GLY A 97 -17.94 -5.90 -2.00
CA GLY A 97 -18.28 -5.22 -0.75
C GLY A 97 -17.35 -5.63 0.39
N LYS A 98 -17.16 -6.94 0.62
CA LYS A 98 -16.26 -7.44 1.67
C LYS A 98 -14.79 -7.02 1.47
N SER A 99 -14.32 -6.96 0.23
CA SER A 99 -12.97 -6.46 -0.06
C SER A 99 -12.86 -4.95 0.20
N ARG A 100 -13.91 -4.18 -0.13
CA ARG A 100 -14.02 -2.76 0.21
C ARG A 100 -14.21 -2.53 1.71
N ASP A 101 -14.95 -3.39 2.39
CA ASP A 101 -15.13 -3.30 3.85
C ASP A 101 -13.82 -3.52 4.60
N SER A 102 -12.93 -4.39 4.11
CA SER A 102 -11.57 -4.52 4.67
C SER A 102 -10.72 -3.25 4.50
N ILE A 103 -10.96 -2.48 3.43
CA ILE A 103 -10.41 -1.15 3.24
C ILE A 103 -11.15 -0.14 4.14
N LYS A 104 -12.44 -0.32 4.33
CA LYS A 104 -13.29 0.52 5.18
C LYS A 104 -13.04 0.32 6.68
N GLU A 105 -12.61 -0.87 7.11
CA GLU A 105 -12.09 -1.10 8.47
C GLU A 105 -10.87 -0.20 8.77
N LEU A 106 -10.10 0.18 7.74
CA LEU A 106 -9.07 1.20 7.84
C LEU A 106 -9.66 2.62 7.90
N MET A 107 -10.82 2.86 7.27
CA MET A 107 -11.53 4.15 7.38
C MET A 107 -12.19 4.32 8.76
N ASP A 108 -12.46 3.23 9.49
CA ASP A 108 -12.89 3.30 10.90
C ASP A 108 -11.79 3.83 11.84
N ILE A 109 -10.57 4.08 11.33
CA ILE A 109 -9.50 4.75 12.08
C ILE A 109 -9.84 6.22 12.32
N ALA A 110 -10.63 6.85 11.44
CA ALA A 110 -10.99 8.26 11.57
C ALA A 110 -11.68 8.55 12.92
N PRO A 111 -11.20 9.54 13.66
CA PRO A 111 -11.87 10.02 14.86
C PRO A 111 -13.14 10.79 14.47
N THR A 112 -14.19 10.61 15.26
CA THR A 112 -15.49 11.27 15.03
C THR A 112 -15.70 12.53 15.86
N PHE A 113 -14.81 12.81 16.80
CA PHE A 113 -14.86 13.99 17.68
C PHE A 113 -13.48 14.26 18.30
N ALA A 114 -13.31 15.49 18.79
CA ALA A 114 -12.19 15.92 19.64
C ALA A 114 -12.73 16.51 20.94
N ASN A 115 -12.05 16.32 22.08
CA ASN A 115 -12.38 17.02 23.30
C ASN A 115 -11.46 18.24 23.40
N LEU A 116 -11.94 19.42 22.99
CA LEU A 116 -11.22 20.68 23.05
C LEU A 116 -11.18 21.19 24.49
N LYS A 117 -10.00 21.49 25.00
CA LYS A 117 -9.82 21.98 26.38
C LYS A 117 -10.35 23.42 26.51
N THR A 118 -11.20 23.67 27.53
CA THR A 118 -11.75 24.98 27.90
C THR A 118 -11.35 25.33 29.31
N GLU A 119 -11.65 26.57 29.78
CA GLU A 119 -11.35 26.99 31.13
C GLU A 119 -12.09 26.17 32.21
N ASP A 120 -13.30 25.70 31.88
CA ASP A 120 -14.17 24.95 32.79
C ASP A 120 -14.11 23.41 32.56
N GLY A 121 -13.24 22.92 31.68
CA GLY A 121 -13.12 21.49 31.37
C GLY A 121 -12.74 21.19 29.94
N TYR A 122 -13.64 20.58 29.17
CA TYR A 122 -13.48 20.32 27.72
C TYR A 122 -14.85 20.24 27.05
N ASP A 123 -14.90 20.72 25.82
CA ASP A 123 -16.06 20.62 24.95
C ASP A 123 -15.83 19.57 23.86
N LYS A 124 -16.87 18.78 23.58
CA LYS A 124 -16.83 17.80 22.50
C LYS A 124 -17.20 18.47 21.18
N VAL A 125 -16.22 18.59 20.26
CA VAL A 125 -16.34 19.30 18.99
C VAL A 125 -16.04 18.36 17.81
N ASP A 126 -16.41 18.78 16.60
CA ASP A 126 -15.97 18.10 15.39
C ASP A 126 -14.45 18.33 15.21
N PRO A 127 -13.66 17.32 14.81
CA PRO A 127 -12.23 17.50 14.53
C PRO A 127 -11.91 18.62 13.53
N TYR A 128 -12.81 18.94 12.61
CA TYR A 128 -12.67 20.06 11.67
C TYR A 128 -12.72 21.44 12.34
N ASP A 129 -13.32 21.53 13.52
CA ASP A 129 -13.45 22.80 14.26
C ASP A 129 -12.23 23.10 15.18
N VAL A 130 -11.24 22.18 15.22
CA VAL A 130 -10.04 22.32 16.07
C VAL A 130 -8.90 22.93 15.25
N ASN A 131 -8.26 23.96 15.80
CA ASN A 131 -7.19 24.68 15.15
C ASN A 131 -5.80 24.25 15.63
N VAL A 132 -4.79 24.47 14.78
CA VAL A 132 -3.39 24.26 15.16
C VAL A 132 -3.04 25.16 16.35
N GLY A 133 -2.48 24.54 17.39
CA GLY A 133 -2.12 25.22 18.63
C GLY A 133 -3.10 25.00 19.77
N ASP A 134 -4.32 24.54 19.49
CA ASP A 134 -5.32 24.21 20.52
C ASP A 134 -4.84 23.02 21.38
N ILE A 135 -5.36 22.95 22.60
CA ILE A 135 -5.09 21.82 23.49
C ILE A 135 -6.30 20.90 23.51
N ILE A 136 -6.07 19.63 23.25
CA ILE A 136 -7.08 18.58 23.30
C ILE A 136 -6.83 17.62 24.44
N VAL A 137 -7.91 17.05 24.99
CA VAL A 137 -7.90 16.06 26.07
C VAL A 137 -8.27 14.70 25.45
N ILE A 138 -7.39 13.72 25.59
CA ILE A 138 -7.60 12.38 25.04
C ILE A 138 -7.69 11.37 26.19
N LYS A 139 -8.79 10.67 26.28
CA LYS A 139 -9.06 9.71 27.35
C LYS A 139 -8.72 8.28 26.96
N PRO A 140 -8.51 7.38 27.95
CA PRO A 140 -8.38 5.95 27.67
C PRO A 140 -9.54 5.40 26.84
N GLY A 141 -9.21 4.64 25.79
CA GLY A 141 -10.14 4.10 24.81
C GLY A 141 -10.53 5.06 23.69
N GLU A 142 -10.14 6.34 23.75
CA GLU A 142 -10.42 7.30 22.69
C GLU A 142 -9.31 7.29 21.63
N LYS A 143 -9.70 7.59 20.39
CA LYS A 143 -8.76 7.82 19.29
C LYS A 143 -8.20 9.22 19.38
N VAL A 144 -6.91 9.37 19.08
CA VAL A 144 -6.26 10.67 18.90
C VAL A 144 -6.91 11.39 17.72
N PRO A 145 -7.54 12.57 17.92
CA PRO A 145 -8.35 13.18 16.87
C PRO A 145 -7.54 13.89 15.78
N LEU A 146 -6.42 14.50 16.13
CA LEU A 146 -5.52 15.24 15.25
C LEU A 146 -4.07 14.93 15.58
N ASP A 147 -3.16 15.17 14.64
CA ASP A 147 -1.72 15.10 14.94
C ASP A 147 -1.36 16.15 15.98
N CYS A 148 -0.69 15.75 17.05
CA CYS A 148 -0.45 16.58 18.21
C CYS A 148 0.81 16.17 18.97
N VAL A 149 1.27 17.02 19.89
CA VAL A 149 2.39 16.76 20.82
C VAL A 149 1.87 16.74 22.24
N VAL A 150 2.27 15.73 23.01
CA VAL A 150 1.89 15.60 24.43
C VAL A 150 2.46 16.77 25.25
N VAL A 151 1.61 17.56 25.87
CA VAL A 151 2.03 18.66 26.74
C VAL A 151 1.97 18.29 28.22
N ASP A 152 1.11 17.31 28.58
CA ASP A 152 0.99 16.82 29.95
C ASP A 152 0.43 15.41 29.97
N GLY A 153 0.95 14.56 30.84
CA GLY A 153 0.59 13.14 30.97
C GLY A 153 1.61 12.20 30.35
N SER A 154 1.41 10.92 30.60
CA SER A 154 2.11 9.80 29.96
C SER A 154 1.17 8.60 29.93
N SER A 155 1.06 7.91 28.79
CA SER A 155 0.16 6.77 28.60
C SER A 155 0.75 5.76 27.63
N MET A 156 0.28 4.52 27.69
CA MET A 156 0.43 3.58 26.57
C MET A 156 -0.55 3.94 25.46
N VAL A 157 -0.11 3.75 24.23
CA VAL A 157 -0.87 4.07 23.02
C VAL A 157 -0.81 2.88 22.06
N ASP A 158 -1.97 2.42 21.63
CA ASP A 158 -2.09 1.37 20.62
C ASP A 158 -2.00 2.01 19.22
N THR A 159 -0.96 1.64 18.49
CA THR A 159 -0.67 2.14 17.13
C THR A 159 -1.10 1.15 16.03
N LYS A 160 -1.61 -0.04 16.43
CA LYS A 160 -1.87 -1.18 15.54
C LYS A 160 -2.71 -0.84 14.31
N ALA A 161 -3.68 0.06 14.47
CA ALA A 161 -4.58 0.43 13.39
C ALA A 161 -3.85 1.11 12.22
N LEU A 162 -2.76 1.83 12.49
CA LEU A 162 -1.95 2.55 11.50
C LEU A 162 -0.70 1.76 11.12
N THR A 163 0.06 1.30 12.10
CA THR A 163 1.38 0.68 11.86
C THR A 163 1.30 -0.83 11.63
N GLY A 164 0.21 -1.46 12.05
CA GLY A 164 0.08 -2.93 12.07
C GLY A 164 0.80 -3.61 13.24
N GLU A 165 1.51 -2.86 14.08
CA GLU A 165 2.22 -3.39 15.25
C GLU A 165 1.24 -3.72 16.37
N SER A 166 1.45 -4.88 17.01
CA SER A 166 0.54 -5.35 18.06
C SER A 166 0.96 -4.94 19.48
N VAL A 167 2.15 -4.35 19.61
CA VAL A 167 2.68 -3.93 20.91
C VAL A 167 2.45 -2.43 21.09
N PRO A 168 1.69 -1.99 22.14
CA PRO A 168 1.51 -0.58 22.42
C PRO A 168 2.85 0.10 22.78
N ILE A 169 2.99 1.35 22.36
CA ILE A 169 4.13 2.20 22.70
C ILE A 169 3.80 3.07 23.91
N THR A 170 4.80 3.46 24.69
CA THR A 170 4.62 4.44 25.77
C THR A 170 4.96 5.81 25.24
N VAL A 171 4.08 6.79 25.47
CA VAL A 171 4.28 8.19 25.11
C VAL A 171 4.25 9.08 26.34
N ALA A 172 5.11 10.10 26.34
CA ALA A 172 5.29 11.04 27.43
C ALA A 172 5.31 12.49 26.93
N LYS A 173 5.43 13.44 27.83
CA LYS A 173 5.49 14.87 27.51
C LYS A 173 6.60 15.19 26.53
N GLY A 174 6.26 15.89 25.43
CA GLY A 174 7.16 16.30 24.36
C GLY A 174 7.17 15.34 23.17
N GLU A 175 6.56 14.16 23.27
CA GLU A 175 6.47 13.20 22.19
C GLU A 175 5.26 13.44 21.29
N GLU A 176 5.41 13.10 20.01
CA GLU A 176 4.37 13.26 19.00
C GLU A 176 3.35 12.12 19.04
N LEU A 177 2.10 12.47 18.83
CA LEU A 177 0.97 11.56 18.69
C LEU A 177 0.31 11.79 17.33
N MET A 178 0.16 10.71 16.57
CA MET A 178 -0.55 10.77 15.29
C MET A 178 -2.05 10.54 15.49
N SER A 179 -2.85 11.23 14.69
CA SER A 179 -4.30 10.99 14.64
C SER A 179 -4.58 9.52 14.29
N GLY A 180 -5.61 8.94 14.92
CA GLY A 180 -5.97 7.54 14.74
C GLY A 180 -5.32 6.55 15.72
N TYR A 181 -4.30 6.93 16.47
CA TYR A 181 -3.81 6.13 17.60
C TYR A 181 -4.88 6.02 18.70
N ILE A 182 -4.83 5.00 19.53
CA ILE A 182 -5.79 4.81 20.63
C ILE A 182 -5.04 4.90 21.96
N VAL A 183 -5.43 5.83 22.82
CA VAL A 183 -4.89 5.96 24.17
C VAL A 183 -5.40 4.81 25.04
N VAL A 184 -4.51 4.11 25.77
CA VAL A 184 -4.86 2.85 26.45
C VAL A 184 -5.19 3.04 27.92
N ASP A 185 -4.32 3.69 28.71
CA ASP A 185 -4.41 3.61 30.17
C ASP A 185 -4.63 4.95 30.90
N LYS A 186 -4.08 6.07 30.42
CA LYS A 186 -4.17 7.37 31.11
C LYS A 186 -4.57 8.48 30.18
N VAL A 187 -5.18 9.53 30.76
CA VAL A 187 -5.56 10.75 30.06
C VAL A 187 -4.31 11.49 29.60
N LEU A 188 -4.31 11.98 28.40
CA LEU A 188 -3.27 12.83 27.81
C LEU A 188 -3.85 14.20 27.46
N ASN A 189 -3.08 15.26 27.77
CA ASN A 189 -3.30 16.58 27.21
C ASN A 189 -2.27 16.81 26.10
N ALA A 190 -2.72 17.14 24.91
CA ALA A 190 -1.86 17.29 23.76
C ALA A 190 -2.18 18.58 22.99
N LYS A 191 -1.13 19.22 22.47
CA LYS A 191 -1.24 20.43 21.64
C LYS A 191 -1.28 20.03 20.16
N VAL A 192 -2.29 20.47 19.44
CA VAL A 192 -2.50 20.19 18.03
C VAL A 192 -1.40 20.82 17.18
N THR A 193 -0.81 20.04 16.30
CA THR A 193 0.29 20.44 15.39
C THR A 193 -0.14 20.57 13.94
N LYS A 194 -1.18 19.83 13.53
CA LYS A 194 -1.76 19.90 12.18
C LYS A 194 -3.27 19.95 12.26
N ASP A 195 -3.91 20.64 11.31
CA ASP A 195 -5.35 20.60 11.12
C ASP A 195 -5.84 19.22 10.70
N PHE A 196 -7.16 18.97 10.72
CA PHE A 196 -7.72 17.66 10.44
C PHE A 196 -7.51 17.22 8.97
N GLU A 197 -7.57 18.15 8.00
CA GLU A 197 -7.35 17.86 6.59
C GLU A 197 -5.91 17.38 6.31
N ASN A 198 -4.94 17.91 7.04
CA ASN A 198 -3.53 17.57 6.95
C ASN A 198 -3.08 16.49 7.95
N SER A 199 -4.00 15.92 8.72
CA SER A 199 -3.70 14.87 9.70
C SER A 199 -3.29 13.55 9.02
N ALA A 200 -2.54 12.73 9.76
CA ALA A 200 -2.09 11.43 9.28
C ALA A 200 -3.24 10.53 8.81
N VAL A 201 -4.33 10.49 9.57
CA VAL A 201 -5.52 9.69 9.23
C VAL A 201 -6.16 10.16 7.92
N THR A 202 -6.37 11.46 7.73
CA THR A 202 -7.00 11.99 6.51
C THR A 202 -6.16 11.67 5.29
N LYS A 203 -4.84 11.83 5.35
CA LYS A 203 -3.93 11.46 4.27
C LYS A 203 -3.95 9.97 3.93
N ILE A 204 -3.99 9.11 4.95
CA ILE A 204 -4.11 7.66 4.74
C ILE A 204 -5.43 7.33 4.04
N LEU A 205 -6.53 7.94 4.47
CA LEU A 205 -7.84 7.75 3.85
C LEU A 205 -7.84 8.15 2.37
N ASP A 206 -7.28 9.31 2.06
CA ASP A 206 -7.13 9.80 0.68
C ASP A 206 -6.28 8.85 -0.17
N LEU A 207 -5.17 8.36 0.36
CA LEU A 207 -4.32 7.40 -0.33
C LEU A 207 -5.06 6.09 -0.63
N VAL A 208 -5.81 5.58 0.33
CA VAL A 208 -6.59 4.34 0.21
C VAL A 208 -7.76 4.51 -0.77
N GLU A 209 -8.47 5.62 -0.72
CA GLU A 209 -9.57 5.94 -1.63
C GLU A 209 -9.06 6.09 -3.07
N ASN A 210 -7.99 6.83 -3.25
CA ASN A 210 -7.38 7.05 -4.56
C ASN A 210 -6.65 5.81 -5.12
N ALA A 211 -6.21 4.88 -4.27
CA ALA A 211 -5.57 3.63 -4.70
C ALA A 211 -6.45 2.80 -5.65
N SER A 212 -7.77 2.91 -5.53
CA SER A 212 -8.72 2.23 -6.40
C SER A 212 -8.79 2.81 -7.83
N SER A 213 -8.32 4.03 -8.04
CA SER A 213 -8.38 4.73 -9.32
C SER A 213 -7.26 4.34 -10.30
N GLN A 214 -6.11 3.92 -9.80
CA GLN A 214 -4.93 3.56 -10.60
C GLN A 214 -4.91 2.07 -10.96
N LYS A 215 -5.43 1.75 -12.16
CA LYS A 215 -5.56 0.38 -12.65
C LYS A 215 -4.23 -0.24 -13.08
N SER A 216 -4.00 -1.50 -12.71
CA SER A 216 -2.88 -2.31 -13.17
C SER A 216 -2.91 -2.54 -14.69
N GLN A 217 -1.79 -2.97 -15.26
CA GLN A 217 -1.74 -3.35 -16.68
C GLN A 217 -2.64 -4.55 -16.98
N GLN A 218 -2.76 -5.49 -16.03
CA GLN A 218 -3.67 -6.63 -16.14
C GLN A 218 -5.14 -6.16 -16.22
N GLU A 219 -5.56 -5.21 -15.40
CA GLU A 219 -6.92 -4.65 -15.46
C GLU A 219 -7.17 -3.86 -16.75
N LYS A 220 -6.18 -3.09 -17.22
CA LYS A 220 -6.25 -2.38 -18.51
C LYS A 220 -6.33 -3.36 -19.67
N PHE A 221 -5.55 -4.45 -19.63
CA PHE A 221 -5.59 -5.52 -20.64
C PHE A 221 -6.98 -6.15 -20.71
N ILE A 222 -7.59 -6.50 -19.57
CA ILE A 222 -8.92 -7.12 -19.54
C ILE A 222 -9.97 -6.19 -20.12
N THR A 223 -9.94 -4.91 -19.76
CA THR A 223 -10.87 -3.92 -20.30
C THR A 223 -10.72 -3.81 -21.84
N LYS A 224 -9.48 -3.82 -22.35
CA LYS A 224 -9.20 -3.80 -23.77
C LYS A 224 -9.60 -5.12 -24.45
N PHE A 225 -9.31 -6.25 -23.80
CA PHE A 225 -9.70 -7.58 -24.27
C PHE A 225 -11.22 -7.70 -24.41
N ALA A 226 -11.98 -7.35 -23.38
CA ALA A 226 -13.44 -7.41 -23.41
C ALA A 226 -14.03 -6.59 -24.56
N ARG A 227 -13.48 -5.41 -24.84
CA ARG A 227 -13.93 -4.54 -25.94
C ARG A 227 -13.78 -5.17 -27.34
N VAL A 228 -12.77 -6.02 -27.54
CA VAL A 228 -12.52 -6.70 -28.82
C VAL A 228 -13.19 -8.06 -28.85
N TYR A 229 -13.12 -8.79 -27.75
CA TYR A 229 -13.64 -10.15 -27.61
C TYR A 229 -15.15 -10.23 -27.84
N THR A 230 -15.93 -9.35 -27.22
CA THR A 230 -17.40 -9.43 -27.28
C THR A 230 -17.97 -9.26 -28.69
N PRO A 231 -17.55 -8.27 -29.52
CA PRO A 231 -17.99 -8.19 -30.91
C PRO A 231 -17.64 -9.43 -31.75
N VAL A 232 -16.43 -10.01 -31.53
CA VAL A 232 -16.01 -11.23 -32.24
C VAL A 232 -16.92 -12.41 -31.89
N VAL A 233 -17.23 -12.56 -30.62
CA VAL A 233 -18.15 -13.62 -30.14
C VAL A 233 -19.55 -13.47 -30.73
N VAL A 234 -20.10 -12.25 -30.74
CA VAL A 234 -21.41 -11.98 -31.35
C VAL A 234 -21.41 -12.31 -32.84
N PHE A 235 -20.34 -11.93 -33.55
CA PHE A 235 -20.18 -12.26 -34.94
C PHE A 235 -20.15 -13.78 -35.18
N VAL A 236 -19.37 -14.54 -34.39
CA VAL A 236 -19.30 -16.01 -34.49
C VAL A 236 -20.66 -16.64 -34.18
N ALA A 237 -21.37 -16.15 -33.15
CA ALA A 237 -22.72 -16.63 -32.84
C ALA A 237 -23.71 -16.38 -33.98
N ALA A 238 -23.64 -15.22 -34.63
CA ALA A 238 -24.45 -14.91 -35.80
C ALA A 238 -24.15 -15.86 -36.99
N VAL A 239 -22.86 -16.13 -37.22
CA VAL A 239 -22.42 -17.11 -38.24
C VAL A 239 -22.93 -18.51 -37.93
N LEU A 240 -22.86 -18.96 -36.68
CA LEU A 240 -23.41 -20.24 -36.22
C LEU A 240 -24.92 -20.32 -36.44
N ALA A 241 -25.65 -19.26 -36.11
CA ALA A 241 -27.12 -19.24 -36.22
C ALA A 241 -27.61 -19.21 -37.67
N ILE A 242 -26.92 -18.50 -38.55
CA ILE A 242 -27.42 -18.21 -39.91
C ILE A 242 -26.75 -19.11 -40.96
N LEU A 243 -25.40 -19.21 -40.93
CA LEU A 243 -24.67 -19.88 -42.01
C LEU A 243 -24.61 -21.40 -41.85
N MET A 244 -24.46 -21.89 -40.61
CA MET A 244 -24.31 -23.33 -40.38
C MET A 244 -25.55 -24.16 -40.73
N PRO A 245 -26.80 -23.73 -40.42
CA PRO A 245 -28.00 -24.44 -40.88
C PRO A 245 -28.07 -24.58 -42.41
N LEU A 246 -27.63 -23.55 -43.15
CA LEU A 246 -27.62 -23.55 -44.62
C LEU A 246 -26.60 -24.52 -45.19
N ILE A 247 -25.37 -24.52 -44.63
CA ILE A 247 -24.27 -25.39 -45.11
C ILE A 247 -24.55 -26.85 -44.78
N LEU A 248 -24.99 -27.15 -43.55
CA LEU A 248 -25.17 -28.52 -43.06
C LEU A 248 -26.59 -29.06 -43.29
N LYS A 249 -27.47 -28.26 -43.89
CA LYS A 249 -28.87 -28.60 -44.17
C LYS A 249 -29.60 -29.16 -42.93
N GLN A 250 -29.35 -28.54 -41.78
CA GLN A 250 -29.96 -28.89 -40.49
C GLN A 250 -31.02 -27.86 -40.08
N PRO A 251 -31.97 -28.22 -39.18
CA PRO A 251 -33.00 -27.30 -38.73
C PRO A 251 -32.41 -26.02 -38.08
N PHE A 252 -32.95 -24.87 -38.45
CA PHE A 252 -32.52 -23.56 -37.94
C PHE A 252 -32.58 -23.47 -36.42
N GLN A 253 -33.61 -24.06 -35.78
CA GLN A 253 -33.79 -24.05 -34.32
C GLN A 253 -32.58 -24.69 -33.59
N VAL A 254 -31.99 -25.74 -34.09
CA VAL A 254 -30.85 -26.43 -33.49
C VAL A 254 -29.62 -25.51 -33.46
N TRP A 255 -29.36 -24.81 -34.56
CA TRP A 255 -28.21 -23.93 -34.67
C TRP A 255 -28.45 -22.59 -33.92
N LEU A 256 -29.67 -22.10 -33.91
CA LEU A 256 -30.05 -20.96 -33.09
C LEU A 256 -29.84 -21.28 -31.61
N TYR A 257 -30.27 -22.43 -31.12
CA TYR A 257 -30.05 -22.85 -29.74
C TYR A 257 -28.54 -22.93 -29.40
N ARG A 258 -27.73 -23.54 -30.30
CA ARG A 258 -26.27 -23.60 -30.13
C ARG A 258 -25.64 -22.20 -30.10
N ALA A 259 -26.06 -21.29 -30.95
CA ALA A 259 -25.58 -19.92 -30.98
C ALA A 259 -25.95 -19.15 -29.70
N LEU A 260 -27.15 -19.33 -29.18
CA LEU A 260 -27.59 -18.73 -27.91
C LEU A 260 -26.79 -19.29 -26.73
N THR A 261 -26.57 -20.61 -26.68
CA THR A 261 -25.72 -21.26 -25.69
C THR A 261 -24.27 -20.73 -25.75
N PHE A 262 -23.74 -20.58 -26.97
CA PHE A 262 -22.41 -19.99 -27.21
C PHE A 262 -22.31 -18.56 -26.69
N LEU A 263 -23.35 -17.73 -26.87
CA LEU A 263 -23.41 -16.36 -26.33
C LEU A 263 -23.37 -16.33 -24.80
N VAL A 264 -24.14 -17.20 -24.14
CA VAL A 264 -24.16 -17.30 -22.66
C VAL A 264 -22.78 -17.63 -22.11
N ILE A 265 -22.09 -18.63 -22.70
CA ILE A 265 -20.75 -19.04 -22.24
C ILE A 265 -19.71 -17.94 -22.43
N SER A 266 -19.92 -17.07 -23.39
CA SER A 266 -18.91 -16.11 -23.84
C SER A 266 -18.74 -14.90 -22.91
N CYS A 267 -19.57 -14.73 -21.85
CA CYS A 267 -19.35 -13.65 -20.89
C CYS A 267 -17.99 -13.80 -20.17
N PRO A 268 -17.06 -12.82 -20.21
CA PRO A 268 -15.79 -12.91 -19.50
C PRO A 268 -15.92 -12.57 -18.00
N CYS A 269 -17.08 -12.84 -17.37
CA CYS A 269 -17.43 -12.39 -16.02
C CYS A 269 -16.39 -12.77 -14.96
N ALA A 270 -15.91 -14.01 -14.98
CA ALA A 270 -14.88 -14.47 -14.04
C ALA A 270 -13.56 -13.65 -14.13
N LEU A 271 -13.17 -13.22 -15.34
CA LEU A 271 -11.97 -12.42 -15.56
C LEU A 271 -12.15 -10.98 -15.09
N VAL A 272 -13.26 -10.36 -15.48
CA VAL A 272 -13.55 -8.95 -15.21
C VAL A 272 -13.66 -8.70 -13.71
N ILE A 273 -14.11 -9.69 -12.94
CA ILE A 273 -14.34 -9.58 -11.49
C ILE A 273 -13.13 -10.01 -10.68
N SER A 274 -12.59 -11.20 -10.97
CA SER A 274 -11.60 -11.81 -10.08
C SER A 274 -10.24 -11.12 -10.09
N ILE A 275 -9.87 -10.46 -11.17
CA ILE A 275 -8.58 -9.79 -11.28
C ILE A 275 -8.55 -8.51 -10.46
N PRO A 276 -9.47 -7.53 -10.63
CA PRO A 276 -9.55 -6.39 -9.73
C PRO A 276 -9.69 -6.80 -8.26
N LEU A 277 -10.52 -7.81 -7.98
CA LEU A 277 -10.71 -8.32 -6.62
C LEU A 277 -9.41 -8.88 -6.02
N SER A 278 -8.57 -9.55 -6.82
CA SER A 278 -7.25 -10.02 -6.37
C SER A 278 -6.34 -8.85 -5.99
N PHE A 279 -6.31 -7.78 -6.80
CA PHE A 279 -5.51 -6.60 -6.51
C PHE A 279 -6.04 -5.84 -5.29
N PHE A 280 -7.35 -5.64 -5.16
CA PHE A 280 -7.95 -5.04 -3.97
C PHE A 280 -7.65 -5.85 -2.70
N SER A 281 -7.70 -7.19 -2.81
CA SER A 281 -7.31 -8.06 -1.71
C SER A 281 -5.83 -7.91 -1.33
N GLY A 282 -4.96 -7.71 -2.32
CA GLY A 282 -3.53 -7.44 -2.12
C GLY A 282 -3.26 -6.10 -1.47
N ILE A 283 -3.93 -5.03 -1.92
CA ILE A 283 -3.84 -3.69 -1.31
C ILE A 283 -4.31 -3.76 0.15
N GLY A 284 -5.45 -4.41 0.42
CA GLY A 284 -5.95 -4.59 1.78
C GLY A 284 -5.00 -5.41 2.67
N ALA A 285 -4.31 -6.42 2.11
CA ALA A 285 -3.29 -7.18 2.83
C ALA A 285 -2.05 -6.33 3.16
N SER A 286 -1.59 -5.52 2.21
CA SER A 286 -0.47 -4.59 2.38
C SER A 286 -0.79 -3.58 3.48
N SER A 287 -1.96 -2.99 3.43
CA SER A 287 -2.39 -1.99 4.41
C SER A 287 -2.49 -2.56 5.83
N LYS A 288 -3.01 -3.80 6.00
CA LYS A 288 -3.00 -4.51 7.30
C LYS A 288 -1.60 -4.79 7.85
N ALA A 289 -0.60 -4.80 6.97
CA ALA A 289 0.81 -4.94 7.33
C ALA A 289 1.52 -3.59 7.58
N GLY A 290 0.80 -2.46 7.59
CA GLY A 290 1.38 -1.13 7.72
C GLY A 290 2.06 -0.63 6.45
N ILE A 291 1.65 -1.14 5.28
CA ILE A 291 2.21 -0.81 3.97
C ILE A 291 1.09 -0.24 3.09
N LEU A 292 1.14 1.06 2.81
CA LEU A 292 0.18 1.72 1.94
C LEU A 292 0.66 1.68 0.49
N VAL A 293 -0.19 1.21 -0.41
CA VAL A 293 0.09 1.14 -1.85
C VAL A 293 -0.90 2.02 -2.60
N LYS A 294 -0.43 3.00 -3.35
CA LYS A 294 -1.27 4.01 -4.03
C LYS A 294 -2.06 3.49 -5.24
N GLY A 295 -1.91 2.23 -5.62
CA GLY A 295 -2.66 1.67 -6.73
C GLY A 295 -2.33 0.24 -7.09
N SER A 296 -3.24 -0.42 -7.82
CA SER A 296 -3.04 -1.80 -8.28
C SER A 296 -1.88 -1.94 -9.29
N ASN A 297 -1.57 -0.86 -10.04
CA ASN A 297 -0.39 -0.81 -10.90
C ASN A 297 0.92 -0.93 -10.12
N TYR A 298 0.98 -0.43 -8.90
CA TYR A 298 2.19 -0.52 -8.06
C TYR A 298 2.35 -1.90 -7.41
N ILE A 299 1.25 -2.59 -7.08
CA ILE A 299 1.29 -4.02 -6.72
C ILE A 299 1.92 -4.84 -7.87
N GLU A 300 1.52 -4.56 -9.12
CA GLU A 300 2.07 -5.25 -10.28
C GLU A 300 3.56 -4.96 -10.47
N LYS A 301 3.96 -3.68 -10.42
CA LYS A 301 5.37 -3.26 -10.54
C LYS A 301 6.24 -3.80 -9.41
N LEU A 302 5.77 -3.77 -8.14
CA LEU A 302 6.47 -4.39 -7.01
C LEU A 302 6.68 -5.90 -7.20
N ALA A 303 5.67 -6.59 -7.75
CA ALA A 303 5.79 -8.02 -8.03
C ALA A 303 6.85 -8.33 -9.11
N GLU A 304 7.12 -7.40 -10.02
CA GLU A 304 8.10 -7.50 -11.09
C GLU A 304 9.49 -6.96 -10.70
N THR A 305 9.61 -6.30 -9.56
CA THR A 305 10.88 -5.74 -9.06
C THR A 305 11.94 -6.83 -8.91
N ASN A 306 13.11 -6.58 -9.49
CA ASN A 306 14.28 -7.46 -9.41
C ASN A 306 15.51 -6.76 -8.81
N THR A 307 15.46 -5.44 -8.64
CA THR A 307 16.55 -4.63 -8.11
C THR A 307 15.98 -3.65 -7.09
N VAL A 308 16.54 -3.63 -5.88
CA VAL A 308 16.20 -2.66 -4.83
C VAL A 308 17.38 -1.74 -4.60
N VAL A 309 17.14 -0.44 -4.72
CA VAL A 309 18.09 0.62 -4.47
C VAL A 309 17.65 1.37 -3.22
N MET A 310 18.51 1.49 -2.23
CA MET A 310 18.17 2.06 -0.92
C MET A 310 19.07 3.25 -0.63
N ASP A 311 18.50 4.31 -0.08
CA ASP A 311 19.32 5.31 0.60
C ASP A 311 19.90 4.72 1.88
N LYS A 312 20.98 5.28 2.38
CA LYS A 312 21.58 4.85 3.66
C LYS A 312 20.83 5.49 4.84
N THR A 313 20.83 6.82 4.87
CA THR A 313 20.41 7.61 6.04
C THR A 313 18.89 7.63 6.18
N GLY A 314 18.37 7.33 7.37
CA GLY A 314 16.92 7.25 7.60
C GLY A 314 16.23 6.03 6.98
N THR A 315 16.90 5.26 6.13
CA THR A 315 16.37 4.04 5.48
C THR A 315 16.97 2.77 6.10
N LEU A 316 18.27 2.58 5.94
CA LEU A 316 19.02 1.45 6.53
C LEU A 316 19.56 1.77 7.93
N THR A 317 19.63 3.04 8.26
CA THR A 317 20.09 3.59 9.54
C THR A 317 18.96 4.39 10.18
N GLN A 318 19.10 4.69 11.47
CA GLN A 318 18.11 5.45 12.22
C GLN A 318 18.03 6.92 11.82
N GLY A 319 19.01 7.43 11.05
CA GLY A 319 19.10 8.84 10.68
C GLY A 319 19.44 9.75 11.87
N VAL A 320 19.80 9.14 13.00
CA VAL A 320 20.15 9.85 14.25
C VAL A 320 21.62 9.60 14.54
N PHE A 321 22.38 10.67 14.61
CA PHE A 321 23.76 10.60 15.07
C PHE A 321 23.83 10.27 16.54
N LYS A 322 24.58 9.25 16.92
CA LYS A 322 24.84 8.87 18.32
C LYS A 322 26.31 8.83 18.61
N VAL A 323 26.69 9.29 19.79
CA VAL A 323 28.04 9.10 20.32
C VAL A 323 28.23 7.64 20.63
N VAL A 324 29.15 6.98 19.90
CA VAL A 324 29.50 5.58 20.08
C VAL A 324 30.75 5.39 20.97
N GLU A 325 31.59 6.40 21.03
CA GLU A 325 32.79 6.42 21.86
C GLU A 325 33.18 7.85 22.18
N ALA A 326 33.50 8.13 23.43
CA ALA A 326 34.19 9.35 23.86
C ALA A 326 35.43 8.92 24.61
N LYS A 327 36.58 9.33 24.14
CA LYS A 327 37.88 8.96 24.73
C LYS A 327 38.75 10.18 24.90
N SER A 328 39.17 10.39 26.13
CA SER A 328 40.08 11.48 26.52
C SER A 328 41.49 11.00 26.82
N PHE A 329 42.42 11.94 26.78
CA PHE A 329 43.82 11.80 27.19
C PHE A 329 44.12 12.90 28.20
N ASP A 330 44.80 12.60 29.28
CA ASP A 330 45.24 13.49 30.34
C ASP A 330 44.11 14.13 31.20
N ILE A 331 42.84 14.01 30.83
CA ILE A 331 41.69 14.45 31.59
C ILE A 331 40.67 13.31 31.63
N SER A 332 39.60 13.42 32.43
CA SER A 332 38.55 12.42 32.40
C SER A 332 37.65 12.58 31.17
N ASP A 333 37.07 11.45 30.69
CA ASP A 333 36.11 11.46 29.59
C ASP A 333 34.91 12.36 29.91
N GLU A 334 34.48 12.37 31.19
CA GLU A 334 33.39 13.20 31.66
C GLU A 334 33.71 14.70 31.61
N GLU A 335 34.93 15.09 31.99
CA GLU A 335 35.41 16.49 31.91
C GLU A 335 35.51 16.95 30.47
N MET A 336 36.06 16.12 29.56
CA MET A 336 36.12 16.41 28.12
C MET A 336 34.71 16.62 27.56
N LEU A 337 33.78 15.70 27.85
CA LEU A 337 32.37 15.76 27.39
C LEU A 337 31.70 17.02 27.93
N GLN A 338 31.96 17.42 29.19
CA GLN A 338 31.40 18.63 29.80
C GLN A 338 31.85 19.90 29.06
N TYR A 339 33.12 19.98 28.65
CA TYR A 339 33.61 21.09 27.83
C TYR A 339 32.89 21.15 26.50
N VAL A 340 32.84 20.01 25.76
CA VAL A 340 32.25 19.97 24.43
C VAL A 340 30.76 20.19 24.45
N ALA A 341 30.03 19.54 25.37
CA ALA A 341 28.59 19.72 25.50
C ALA A 341 28.23 21.17 25.93
N SER A 342 29.05 21.81 26.80
CA SER A 342 28.86 23.22 27.15
C SER A 342 29.12 24.16 25.98
N ALA A 343 30.10 23.87 25.14
CA ALA A 343 30.41 24.64 23.92
C ALA A 343 29.26 24.51 22.88
N GLU A 344 28.72 23.33 22.70
CA GLU A 344 27.70 23.00 21.69
C GLU A 344 26.26 23.30 22.15
N LYS A 345 26.04 23.70 23.39
CA LYS A 345 24.70 23.89 24.00
C LYS A 345 23.75 24.77 23.20
N SER A 346 24.28 25.72 22.43
CA SER A 346 23.50 26.64 21.58
C SER A 346 23.49 26.25 20.11
N SER A 347 24.11 25.14 19.75
CA SER A 347 24.21 24.65 18.38
C SER A 347 23.01 23.78 18.02
N ASN A 348 22.40 24.04 16.86
CA ASN A 348 21.34 23.20 16.29
C ASN A 348 21.88 22.12 15.34
N HIS A 349 23.19 21.90 15.33
CA HIS A 349 23.79 20.91 14.44
C HIS A 349 23.52 19.49 14.97
N PRO A 350 23.12 18.49 14.14
CA PRO A 350 22.81 17.13 14.61
C PRO A 350 23.92 16.46 15.42
N ILE A 351 25.19 16.72 15.05
CA ILE A 351 26.38 16.25 15.79
C ILE A 351 26.45 16.87 17.18
N ALA A 352 26.18 18.16 17.29
CA ALA A 352 26.14 18.86 18.57
C ALA A 352 25.05 18.29 19.47
N GLN A 353 23.85 18.11 18.91
CA GLN A 353 22.73 17.54 19.65
C GLN A 353 23.06 16.13 20.16
N SER A 354 23.69 15.28 19.36
CA SER A 354 24.08 13.94 19.79
C SER A 354 25.06 13.94 20.98
N ILE A 355 25.97 14.92 21.03
CA ILE A 355 26.90 15.08 22.15
C ILE A 355 26.17 15.59 23.40
N ILE A 356 25.24 16.54 23.23
CA ILE A 356 24.40 17.08 24.30
C ILE A 356 23.54 15.97 24.91
N ASP A 357 22.89 15.17 24.07
CA ASP A 357 22.02 14.06 24.50
C ASP A 357 22.83 12.97 25.23
N TYR A 358 24.03 12.66 24.74
CA TYR A 358 24.92 11.70 25.38
C TYR A 358 25.42 12.19 26.75
N TYR A 359 25.76 13.49 26.87
CA TYR A 359 26.15 14.09 28.13
C TYR A 359 24.99 14.13 29.13
N GLY A 360 23.75 14.37 28.66
CA GLY A 360 22.52 14.35 29.44
C GLY A 360 22.30 15.56 30.33
N ASN A 361 21.41 15.42 31.31
CA ASN A 361 20.99 16.49 32.23
C ASN A 361 22.00 16.70 33.36
N LYS A 362 23.29 16.82 33.02
CA LYS A 362 24.35 17.13 34.00
C LYS A 362 24.61 18.64 34.03
N GLU A 363 25.49 19.07 34.92
CA GLU A 363 25.86 20.47 35.06
C GLU A 363 26.72 20.93 33.89
N TYR A 364 26.31 22.00 33.22
CA TYR A 364 27.05 22.64 32.12
C TYR A 364 27.84 23.81 32.66
N TRP A 365 29.04 24.00 32.16
CA TRP A 365 29.81 25.18 32.49
C TRP A 365 29.31 26.44 31.77
N ASN A 366 29.59 27.61 32.35
CA ASN A 366 29.23 28.88 31.74
C ASN A 366 30.13 29.13 30.54
N LEU A 367 29.49 29.45 29.42
CA LEU A 367 30.13 29.76 28.15
C LEU A 367 30.49 31.24 28.11
N ASP A 368 31.79 31.56 28.01
CA ASP A 368 32.27 32.94 27.91
C ASP A 368 32.09 33.48 26.47
N SER A 369 32.45 32.69 25.48
CA SER A 369 32.21 32.97 24.07
C SER A 369 32.20 31.69 23.24
N ALA A 370 31.46 31.68 22.10
CA ALA A 370 31.52 30.60 21.10
C ALA A 370 31.42 31.16 19.70
N GLU A 371 32.18 30.54 18.80
CA GLU A 371 32.20 30.83 17.36
C GLU A 371 32.10 29.53 16.57
N ASN A 372 31.02 29.41 15.78
CA ASN A 372 30.87 28.28 14.87
C ASN A 372 31.66 28.53 13.58
N ILE A 373 32.59 27.64 13.28
CA ILE A 373 33.41 27.69 12.05
C ILE A 373 32.78 26.71 11.04
N ALA A 374 32.18 27.28 10.01
CA ALA A 374 31.42 26.50 9.02
C ALA A 374 32.25 25.35 8.41
N GLY A 375 31.68 24.13 8.49
CA GLY A 375 32.32 22.91 7.96
C GLY A 375 33.55 22.42 8.74
N GLN A 376 33.87 23.01 9.91
CA GLN A 376 35.02 22.59 10.70
C GLN A 376 34.66 22.22 12.15
N GLY A 377 33.77 22.94 12.81
CA GLY A 377 33.39 22.72 14.20
C GLY A 377 33.20 24.01 14.99
N ILE A 378 33.38 23.95 16.30
CA ILE A 378 33.20 25.06 17.22
C ILE A 378 34.49 25.44 17.94
N LYS A 379 34.69 26.75 18.10
CA LYS A 379 35.72 27.35 18.95
C LYS A 379 35.01 28.07 20.08
N ALA A 380 35.30 27.72 21.31
CA ALA A 380 34.66 28.29 22.47
C ALA A 380 35.69 28.70 23.54
N VAL A 381 35.27 29.61 24.44
CA VAL A 381 36.00 29.92 25.68
C VAL A 381 35.09 29.56 26.84
N ILE A 382 35.60 28.73 27.74
CA ILE A 382 34.83 28.22 28.91
C ILE A 382 35.79 28.29 30.12
N ASN A 383 35.38 29.02 31.15
CA ASN A 383 36.20 29.24 32.35
C ASN A 383 37.60 29.77 32.04
N GLY A 384 37.73 30.65 31.03
CA GLY A 384 39.01 31.22 30.58
C GLY A 384 39.87 30.26 29.72
N LYS A 385 39.48 29.01 29.49
CA LYS A 385 40.18 28.05 28.64
C LYS A 385 39.59 28.06 27.23
N GLN A 386 40.46 27.98 26.22
CA GLN A 386 40.08 27.88 24.82
C GLN A 386 39.78 26.43 24.45
N ILE A 387 38.58 26.16 23.96
CA ILE A 387 38.13 24.85 23.53
C ILE A 387 38.00 24.85 22.01
N LEU A 388 38.58 23.86 21.34
CA LEU A 388 38.33 23.54 19.93
C LEU A 388 37.69 22.16 19.87
N ALA A 389 36.48 22.06 19.30
CA ALA A 389 35.82 20.80 19.07
C ALA A 389 35.36 20.71 17.60
N GLY A 390 35.89 19.78 16.81
CA GLY A 390 35.59 19.67 15.40
C GLY A 390 36.42 18.66 14.64
N ASN A 391 36.41 18.78 13.30
CA ASN A 391 37.23 17.90 12.45
C ASN A 391 38.74 18.26 12.48
N ALA A 392 39.57 17.43 11.87
CA ALA A 392 41.02 17.64 11.86
C ALA A 392 41.47 18.99 11.24
N LYS A 393 40.64 19.62 10.40
CA LYS A 393 40.97 20.93 9.80
C LYS A 393 40.87 22.06 10.85
N LEU A 394 39.99 21.94 11.84
CA LEU A 394 39.88 22.91 12.93
C LEU A 394 41.12 22.87 13.83
N LEU A 395 41.70 21.68 14.01
CA LEU A 395 42.84 21.43 14.88
C LEU A 395 44.20 21.46 14.14
N LYS A 396 44.31 22.14 12.99
CA LYS A 396 45.50 22.14 12.13
C LYS A 396 46.79 22.61 12.85
N ASP A 397 46.65 23.44 13.87
CA ASP A 397 47.77 24.02 14.65
C ASP A 397 48.03 23.21 15.94
N VAL A 398 47.35 22.08 16.13
CA VAL A 398 47.48 21.15 17.27
C VAL A 398 48.15 19.88 16.79
N GLU A 399 49.17 19.40 17.51
CA GLU A 399 49.87 18.16 17.15
C GLU A 399 49.06 16.95 17.66
N PHE A 400 48.53 16.10 16.75
CA PHE A 400 47.89 14.85 17.06
C PHE A 400 47.82 13.92 15.83
N GLU A 401 47.67 12.63 16.05
CA GLU A 401 47.41 11.66 14.98
C GLU A 401 45.91 11.40 14.82
N PRO A 402 45.34 11.69 13.62
CA PRO A 402 43.96 11.36 13.36
C PRO A 402 43.69 9.85 13.48
N ILE A 403 42.62 9.46 14.15
CA ILE A 403 42.26 8.05 14.28
C ILE A 403 41.73 7.49 12.94
N ASN A 404 42.14 6.26 12.64
CA ASN A 404 41.67 5.58 11.45
C ASN A 404 40.31 4.91 11.75
N THR A 405 39.24 5.61 11.42
CA THR A 405 37.87 5.13 11.62
C THR A 405 37.00 5.55 10.44
N THR A 406 35.91 4.82 10.28
CA THR A 406 34.84 5.14 9.31
C THR A 406 33.82 6.12 9.87
N ASP A 407 33.81 6.36 11.18
CA ASP A 407 32.85 7.21 11.86
C ASP A 407 33.19 8.70 11.72
N THR A 408 32.20 9.55 11.98
CA THR A 408 32.44 10.97 12.15
C THR A 408 33.20 11.19 13.45
N VAL A 409 34.32 11.90 13.40
CA VAL A 409 35.11 12.17 14.59
C VAL A 409 35.12 13.67 14.91
N VAL A 410 34.77 14.00 16.14
CA VAL A 410 34.98 15.32 16.73
C VAL A 410 36.26 15.23 17.58
N TYR A 411 37.32 15.84 17.11
CA TYR A 411 38.57 15.98 17.86
C TYR A 411 38.46 17.15 18.82
N VAL A 412 39.03 17.02 20.00
CA VAL A 412 38.92 18.00 21.08
C VAL A 412 40.33 18.49 21.51
N ALA A 413 40.51 19.79 21.49
CA ALA A 413 41.72 20.42 22.04
C ALA A 413 41.33 21.50 23.06
N ILE A 414 42.12 21.63 24.14
CA ILE A 414 41.97 22.60 25.21
C ILE A 414 43.29 23.34 25.36
N ASP A 415 43.24 24.67 25.25
CA ASP A 415 44.43 25.56 25.32
C ASP A 415 45.54 25.16 24.38
N GLY A 416 45.19 24.66 23.15
CA GLY A 416 46.11 24.26 22.12
C GLY A 416 46.72 22.85 22.28
N GLU A 417 46.31 22.10 23.29
CA GLU A 417 46.71 20.70 23.49
C GLU A 417 45.60 19.74 23.11
N PHE A 418 45.92 18.68 22.36
CA PHE A 418 44.95 17.62 22.04
C PHE A 418 44.55 16.85 23.30
N LYS A 419 43.22 16.77 23.58
CA LYS A 419 42.71 16.14 24.80
C LYS A 419 41.91 14.90 24.53
N GLY A 420 41.48 14.64 23.28
CA GLY A 420 40.71 13.43 22.97
C GLY A 420 39.82 13.57 21.75
N TYR A 421 38.94 12.61 21.60
CA TYR A 421 38.00 12.57 20.50
C TYR A 421 36.66 11.98 20.91
N ILE A 422 35.60 12.32 20.15
CA ILE A 422 34.27 11.77 20.24
C ILE A 422 33.92 11.16 18.88
N ARG A 423 33.64 9.85 18.86
CA ARG A 423 33.18 9.15 17.66
C ARG A 423 31.67 9.16 17.61
N ILE A 424 31.13 9.53 16.48
CA ILE A 424 29.71 9.67 16.23
C ILE A 424 29.37 8.87 15.00
N ALA A 425 28.42 7.96 15.12
CA ALA A 425 27.95 7.13 14.01
C ALA A 425 26.43 7.22 13.89
N ASP A 426 25.95 7.03 12.67
CA ASP A 426 24.55 6.79 12.38
C ASP A 426 24.28 5.29 12.57
N GLU A 427 23.42 4.95 13.52
CA GLU A 427 23.19 3.58 13.95
C GLU A 427 22.38 2.80 12.90
N ILE A 428 22.90 1.64 12.49
CA ILE A 428 22.19 0.73 11.59
C ILE A 428 20.96 0.19 12.32
N LYS A 429 19.79 0.20 11.67
CA LYS A 429 18.57 -0.38 12.24
C LYS A 429 18.74 -1.87 12.47
N GLN A 430 18.19 -2.37 13.56
CA GLN A 430 18.40 -3.76 14.02
C GLN A 430 17.94 -4.81 13.00
N ASP A 431 16.92 -4.48 12.20
CA ASP A 431 16.32 -5.36 11.20
C ASP A 431 16.87 -5.16 9.78
N SER A 432 17.78 -4.20 9.54
CA SER A 432 18.33 -3.93 8.20
C SER A 432 19.04 -5.14 7.58
N ALA A 433 19.83 -5.88 8.37
CA ALA A 433 20.50 -7.10 7.88
C ALA A 433 19.50 -8.20 7.50
N GLN A 434 18.44 -8.36 8.31
CA GLN A 434 17.36 -9.30 8.03
C GLN A 434 16.58 -8.87 6.78
N ALA A 435 16.32 -7.55 6.62
CA ALA A 435 15.64 -7.01 5.45
C ALA A 435 16.36 -7.34 4.13
N ILE A 436 17.70 -7.22 4.10
CA ILE A 436 18.50 -7.59 2.92
C ILE A 436 18.39 -9.08 2.62
N ALA A 437 18.46 -9.93 3.64
CA ALA A 437 18.30 -11.38 3.49
C ALA A 437 16.89 -11.72 2.95
N ASP A 438 15.85 -11.16 3.55
CA ASP A 438 14.45 -11.38 3.16
C ASP A 438 14.18 -10.90 1.73
N MET A 439 14.78 -9.79 1.28
CA MET A 439 14.69 -9.32 -0.11
C MET A 439 15.27 -10.36 -1.08
N LYS A 440 16.40 -10.98 -0.75
CA LYS A 440 17.00 -12.05 -1.58
C LYS A 440 16.10 -13.29 -1.61
N ASP A 441 15.51 -13.66 -0.49
CA ASP A 441 14.57 -14.78 -0.39
C ASP A 441 13.30 -14.59 -1.21
N VAL A 442 12.79 -13.37 -1.31
CA VAL A 442 11.66 -13.07 -2.18
C VAL A 442 12.04 -12.88 -3.65
N GLY A 443 13.33 -13.09 -4.00
CA GLY A 443 13.81 -13.13 -5.39
C GLY A 443 14.24 -11.77 -5.94
N ILE A 444 14.78 -10.89 -5.09
CA ILE A 444 15.55 -9.72 -5.54
C ILE A 444 16.93 -10.18 -5.97
N GLU A 445 17.32 -9.83 -7.19
CA GLU A 445 18.59 -10.25 -7.79
C GLU A 445 19.75 -9.39 -7.33
N LYS A 446 19.51 -8.08 -7.11
CA LYS A 446 20.52 -7.10 -6.74
C LYS A 446 19.99 -6.07 -5.75
N THR A 447 20.80 -5.80 -4.74
CA THR A 447 20.60 -4.73 -3.76
C THR A 447 21.68 -3.68 -3.90
N TYR A 448 21.30 -2.40 -3.92
CA TYR A 448 22.19 -1.24 -4.03
C TYR A 448 22.01 -0.33 -2.82
N MET A 449 23.09 0.24 -2.33
CA MET A 449 23.05 1.35 -1.38
C MET A 449 23.65 2.60 -2.01
N LEU A 450 22.91 3.71 -1.95
CA LEU A 450 23.37 5.02 -2.39
C LEU A 450 23.53 5.94 -1.18
N THR A 451 24.67 6.66 -1.09
CA THR A 451 24.91 7.55 0.04
C THR A 451 25.81 8.74 -0.36
N GLY A 452 25.60 9.89 0.31
CA GLY A 452 26.50 11.03 0.25
C GLY A 452 27.77 10.87 1.09
N ASP A 453 27.83 9.84 1.95
CA ASP A 453 28.96 9.60 2.84
C ASP A 453 30.25 9.22 2.11
N GLY A 454 31.34 9.25 2.88
CA GLY A 454 32.67 8.82 2.40
C GLY A 454 32.73 7.34 2.09
N GLU A 455 33.63 6.97 1.21
CA GLU A 455 33.86 5.60 0.69
C GLU A 455 34.03 4.56 1.82
N SER A 456 34.80 4.88 2.86
CA SER A 456 35.10 3.98 3.98
C SER A 456 33.84 3.63 4.79
N VAL A 457 32.97 4.62 5.06
CA VAL A 457 31.69 4.44 5.76
C VAL A 457 30.75 3.60 4.92
N ALA A 458 30.58 3.97 3.65
CA ALA A 458 29.70 3.27 2.72
C ALA A 458 30.10 1.80 2.57
N LYS A 459 31.40 1.52 2.43
CA LYS A 459 31.93 0.17 2.33
C LYS A 459 31.64 -0.65 3.59
N SER A 460 31.92 -0.10 4.77
CA SER A 460 31.69 -0.77 6.05
C SER A 460 30.23 -1.15 6.25
N VAL A 461 29.29 -0.24 5.95
CA VAL A 461 27.85 -0.51 6.05
C VAL A 461 27.42 -1.57 5.04
N ALA A 462 27.87 -1.49 3.78
CA ALA A 462 27.51 -2.44 2.74
C ALA A 462 28.01 -3.86 3.05
N GLU A 463 29.23 -4.00 3.55
CA GLU A 463 29.81 -5.29 3.96
C GLU A 463 29.06 -5.87 5.17
N ASN A 464 28.75 -5.04 6.17
CA ASN A 464 28.03 -5.47 7.38
C ASN A 464 26.61 -5.97 7.05
N LEU A 465 25.90 -5.28 6.16
CA LEU A 465 24.55 -5.62 5.72
C LEU A 465 24.51 -6.66 4.57
N LYS A 466 25.67 -7.01 3.97
CA LYS A 466 25.77 -7.90 2.81
C LYS A 466 25.02 -7.37 1.58
N ILE A 467 25.09 -6.06 1.35
CA ILE A 467 24.54 -5.40 0.17
C ILE A 467 25.45 -5.69 -1.02
N ASP A 468 24.86 -5.95 -2.20
CA ASP A 468 25.62 -6.41 -3.36
C ASP A 468 26.50 -5.33 -3.99
N GLU A 469 26.01 -4.08 -4.03
CA GLU A 469 26.72 -2.93 -4.59
C GLU A 469 26.43 -1.65 -3.81
N TYR A 470 27.39 -0.74 -3.76
CA TYR A 470 27.18 0.58 -3.15
C TYR A 470 27.83 1.68 -3.99
N ARG A 471 27.35 2.91 -3.81
CA ARG A 471 27.96 4.14 -4.35
C ARG A 471 28.02 5.18 -3.23
N SER A 472 29.18 5.82 -3.11
CA SER A 472 29.50 6.81 -2.07
C SER A 472 29.72 8.20 -2.64
N LYS A 473 29.76 9.23 -1.79
CA LYS A 473 30.00 10.63 -2.11
C LYS A 473 29.04 11.19 -3.18
N LEU A 474 27.80 10.72 -3.20
CA LEU A 474 26.80 11.10 -4.18
C LEU A 474 26.12 12.42 -3.81
N LEU A 475 25.91 13.26 -4.80
CA LEU A 475 24.95 14.36 -4.74
C LEU A 475 23.56 13.83 -5.11
N PRO A 476 22.47 14.55 -4.77
CA PRO A 476 21.10 14.10 -5.12
C PRO A 476 20.91 13.83 -6.61
N GLN A 477 21.56 14.60 -7.49
CA GLN A 477 21.49 14.40 -8.94
C GLN A 477 22.15 13.09 -9.39
N ASP A 478 23.28 12.71 -8.76
CA ASP A 478 24.00 11.48 -9.09
C ASP A 478 23.14 10.24 -8.78
N LYS A 479 22.35 10.29 -7.69
CA LYS A 479 21.39 9.22 -7.36
C LYS A 479 20.34 9.02 -8.48
N VAL A 480 19.82 10.12 -9.04
CA VAL A 480 18.87 10.10 -10.15
C VAL A 480 19.50 9.44 -11.39
N GLU A 481 20.74 9.82 -11.73
CA GLU A 481 21.44 9.28 -12.90
C GLU A 481 21.70 7.77 -12.75
N ILE A 482 22.12 7.31 -11.57
CA ILE A 482 22.36 5.88 -11.30
C ILE A 482 21.07 5.07 -11.46
N VAL A 483 19.95 5.53 -10.88
CA VAL A 483 18.66 4.83 -10.99
C VAL A 483 18.19 4.80 -12.44
N LYS A 484 18.34 5.91 -13.18
CA LYS A 484 18.02 5.98 -14.60
C LYS A 484 18.84 5.00 -15.42
N GLU A 485 20.14 4.91 -15.18
CA GLU A 485 21.04 3.95 -15.84
C GLU A 485 20.62 2.50 -15.58
N LEU A 486 20.23 2.15 -14.36
CA LEU A 486 19.73 0.82 -14.02
C LEU A 486 18.45 0.48 -14.79
N ILE A 487 17.51 1.42 -14.89
CA ILE A 487 16.26 1.25 -15.65
C ILE A 487 16.56 1.10 -17.15
N GLU A 488 17.47 1.90 -17.72
CA GLU A 488 17.88 1.82 -19.12
C GLU A 488 18.56 0.47 -19.45
N LYS A 489 19.24 -0.14 -18.48
CA LYS A 489 19.77 -1.52 -18.57
C LYS A 489 18.71 -2.62 -18.45
N GLY A 490 17.43 -2.25 -18.37
CA GLY A 490 16.31 -3.18 -18.30
C GLY A 490 16.03 -3.74 -16.90
N ARG A 491 16.61 -3.15 -15.85
CA ARG A 491 16.28 -3.50 -14.46
C ARG A 491 14.91 -2.96 -14.06
N LYS A 492 14.20 -3.71 -13.24
CA LYS A 492 12.97 -3.28 -12.58
C LYS A 492 13.32 -2.80 -11.19
N VAL A 493 13.38 -1.48 -11.05
CA VAL A 493 13.95 -0.81 -9.88
C VAL A 493 12.89 -0.35 -8.91
N ALA A 494 12.96 -0.81 -7.65
CA ALA A 494 12.34 -0.13 -6.53
C ALA A 494 13.39 0.73 -5.83
N PHE A 495 13.11 2.02 -5.65
CA PHE A 495 13.95 2.91 -4.84
C PHE A 495 13.30 3.11 -3.48
N VAL A 496 14.12 3.04 -2.43
CA VAL A 496 13.68 3.20 -1.03
C VAL A 496 14.46 4.35 -0.39
N GLY A 497 13.74 5.33 0.15
CA GLY A 497 14.31 6.50 0.81
C GLY A 497 13.40 7.11 1.86
N ASP A 498 13.87 8.15 2.56
CA ASP A 498 13.10 8.90 3.55
C ASP A 498 12.15 9.95 2.92
N GLY A 499 12.35 10.23 1.64
CA GLY A 499 11.48 11.04 0.78
C GLY A 499 11.71 12.54 0.80
N ILE A 500 12.41 13.12 1.76
CA ILE A 500 12.63 14.59 1.79
C ILE A 500 13.65 14.98 0.73
N ASN A 501 14.79 14.30 0.70
CA ASN A 501 15.88 14.59 -0.22
C ASN A 501 15.82 13.74 -1.49
N ASP A 502 15.08 12.63 -1.46
CA ASP A 502 15.04 11.61 -2.51
C ASP A 502 13.79 11.67 -3.39
N ALA A 503 12.90 12.67 -3.22
CA ALA A 503 11.67 12.81 -3.98
C ALA A 503 11.86 12.69 -5.52
N PRO A 504 12.90 13.28 -6.14
CA PRO A 504 13.12 13.11 -7.57
C PRO A 504 13.46 11.66 -7.96
N VAL A 505 14.20 10.95 -7.12
CA VAL A 505 14.58 9.54 -7.36
C VAL A 505 13.41 8.60 -7.16
N LEU A 506 12.60 8.85 -6.12
CA LEU A 506 11.36 8.12 -5.85
C LEU A 506 10.40 8.20 -7.05
N ALA A 507 10.19 9.41 -7.57
CA ALA A 507 9.30 9.63 -8.71
C ALA A 507 9.81 9.02 -10.03
N LEU A 508 11.14 8.90 -10.20
CA LEU A 508 11.77 8.35 -11.41
C LEU A 508 11.74 6.83 -11.44
N SER A 509 11.87 6.17 -10.30
CA SER A 509 11.97 4.71 -10.20
C SER A 509 10.70 4.00 -10.72
N ASP A 510 10.80 2.70 -11.05
CA ASP A 510 9.60 1.93 -11.38
C ASP A 510 8.61 1.92 -10.20
N VAL A 511 9.13 1.83 -8.97
CA VAL A 511 8.37 1.98 -7.72
C VAL A 511 9.18 2.79 -6.71
N GLY A 512 8.65 3.93 -6.30
CA GLY A 512 9.18 4.72 -5.19
C GLY A 512 8.58 4.25 -3.86
N ILE A 513 9.42 3.90 -2.90
CA ILE A 513 9.02 3.46 -1.56
C ILE A 513 9.54 4.47 -0.54
N SER A 514 8.68 5.14 0.19
CA SER A 514 9.08 5.96 1.32
C SER A 514 8.98 5.17 2.63
N MET A 515 9.96 5.40 3.49
CA MET A 515 10.02 4.81 4.83
C MET A 515 9.91 5.88 5.91
N GLY A 516 9.40 5.46 7.07
CA GLY A 516 9.38 6.28 8.26
C GLY A 516 8.07 7.01 8.50
N GLN A 517 8.06 7.76 9.58
CA GLN A 517 6.88 8.42 10.12
C GLN A 517 6.12 9.21 9.06
N ILE A 518 4.80 9.15 9.09
CA ILE A 518 3.82 9.87 8.23
C ILE A 518 3.97 11.41 8.36
N GLY A 519 5.15 11.88 8.72
CA GLY A 519 5.46 13.30 8.99
C GLY A 519 5.91 14.11 7.78
N SER A 520 6.44 13.46 6.74
CA SER A 520 6.91 14.16 5.53
C SER A 520 5.88 14.09 4.41
N ASP A 521 5.08 15.14 4.26
CA ASP A 521 4.08 15.26 3.20
C ASP A 521 4.70 15.12 1.81
N ALA A 522 5.89 15.67 1.60
CA ALA A 522 6.62 15.58 0.34
C ALA A 522 7.03 14.13 0.00
N ALA A 523 7.42 13.35 1.01
CA ALA A 523 7.78 11.95 0.84
C ALA A 523 6.56 11.10 0.45
N ILE A 524 5.46 11.30 1.16
CA ILE A 524 4.20 10.62 0.88
C ILE A 524 3.74 10.97 -0.55
N GLU A 525 3.80 12.23 -0.96
CA GLU A 525 3.35 12.67 -2.28
C GLU A 525 4.20 12.08 -3.41
N ALA A 526 5.52 12.04 -3.24
CA ALA A 526 6.48 11.58 -4.24
C ALA A 526 6.57 10.06 -4.38
N SER A 527 6.15 9.28 -3.38
CA SER A 527 6.27 7.82 -3.36
C SER A 527 5.01 7.12 -3.88
N ASP A 528 5.18 5.91 -4.38
CA ASP A 528 4.11 5.01 -4.84
C ASP A 528 3.64 4.06 -3.73
N VAL A 529 4.54 3.80 -2.79
CA VAL A 529 4.34 2.94 -1.63
C VAL A 529 4.89 3.63 -0.39
N VAL A 530 4.14 3.61 0.70
CA VAL A 530 4.55 4.18 1.98
C VAL A 530 4.60 3.06 3.02
N ILE A 531 5.75 2.87 3.63
CA ILE A 531 5.91 1.99 4.78
C ILE A 531 5.71 2.86 6.03
N MET A 532 4.65 2.58 6.78
CA MET A 532 4.22 3.40 7.92
C MET A 532 5.08 3.19 9.17
N THR A 533 5.76 2.06 9.25
CA THR A 533 6.75 1.74 10.28
C THR A 533 8.14 2.10 9.81
N ASP A 534 9.07 2.21 10.75
CA ASP A 534 10.48 2.48 10.42
C ASP A 534 11.28 1.17 10.25
N GLU A 535 10.62 0.09 9.76
CA GLU A 535 11.16 -1.26 9.62
C GLU A 535 11.53 -1.60 8.17
N PRO A 536 12.82 -1.70 7.81
CA PRO A 536 13.27 -2.17 6.48
C PRO A 536 12.74 -3.54 6.04
N THR A 537 12.43 -4.44 6.96
CA THR A 537 11.85 -5.77 6.66
C THR A 537 10.51 -5.70 5.94
N LYS A 538 9.76 -4.61 6.10
CA LYS A 538 8.49 -4.36 5.40
C LYS A 538 8.65 -4.23 3.88
N ILE A 539 9.84 -3.88 3.40
CA ILE A 539 10.13 -3.81 1.94
C ILE A 539 9.98 -5.21 1.33
N ALA A 540 10.62 -6.21 1.92
CA ALA A 540 10.51 -7.60 1.46
C ALA A 540 9.07 -8.12 1.60
N GLN A 541 8.36 -7.74 2.67
CA GLN A 541 6.96 -8.08 2.89
C GLN A 541 6.05 -7.47 1.81
N ALA A 542 6.26 -6.21 1.41
CA ALA A 542 5.52 -5.56 0.32
C ALA A 542 5.68 -6.31 -1.01
N ILE A 543 6.92 -6.67 -1.34
CA ILE A 543 7.25 -7.45 -2.55
C ILE A 543 6.60 -8.84 -2.49
N LYS A 544 6.66 -9.52 -1.37
CA LYS A 544 6.05 -10.86 -1.16
C LYS A 544 4.54 -10.84 -1.36
N ILE A 545 3.84 -9.87 -0.75
CA ILE A 545 2.39 -9.69 -0.90
C ILE A 545 2.06 -9.41 -2.37
N SER A 546 2.82 -8.56 -3.03
CA SER A 546 2.63 -8.18 -4.43
C SER A 546 2.83 -9.37 -5.37
N LYS A 547 3.89 -10.15 -5.22
CA LYS A 547 4.14 -11.39 -5.99
C LYS A 547 3.03 -12.43 -5.80
N LYS A 548 2.55 -12.60 -4.57
CA LYS A 548 1.41 -13.49 -4.27
C LYS A 548 0.13 -13.02 -4.94
N THR A 549 -0.15 -11.73 -4.87
CA THR A 549 -1.33 -11.11 -5.49
C THR A 549 -1.33 -11.29 -7.00
N LEU A 550 -0.24 -10.96 -7.67
CA LEU A 550 -0.08 -11.13 -9.11
C LEU A 550 -0.18 -12.60 -9.54
N LYS A 551 0.40 -13.53 -8.76
CA LYS A 551 0.28 -14.97 -9.01
C LYS A 551 -1.17 -15.43 -8.96
N ILE A 552 -1.94 -14.99 -7.97
CA ILE A 552 -3.37 -15.32 -7.83
C ILE A 552 -4.17 -14.73 -8.99
N ALA A 553 -3.94 -13.48 -9.36
CA ALA A 553 -4.59 -12.83 -10.50
C ALA A 553 -4.32 -13.60 -11.81
N LYS A 554 -3.07 -14.00 -12.07
CA LYS A 554 -2.69 -14.83 -13.21
C LYS A 554 -3.33 -16.23 -13.18
N GLN A 555 -3.38 -16.88 -12.01
CA GLN A 555 -4.07 -18.18 -11.84
C GLN A 555 -5.55 -18.07 -12.21
N ASN A 556 -6.24 -17.05 -11.72
CA ASN A 556 -7.64 -16.81 -12.05
C ASN A 556 -7.83 -16.58 -13.55
N ALA A 557 -6.96 -15.78 -14.17
CA ALA A 557 -7.01 -15.51 -15.61
C ALA A 557 -6.86 -16.79 -16.44
N TYR A 558 -5.81 -17.56 -16.22
CA TYR A 558 -5.55 -18.78 -16.97
C TYR A 558 -6.62 -19.85 -16.75
N PHE A 559 -7.08 -20.00 -15.52
CA PHE A 559 -8.15 -20.95 -15.19
C PHE A 559 -9.47 -20.57 -15.88
N ALA A 560 -9.88 -19.30 -15.78
CA ALA A 560 -11.11 -18.83 -16.40
C ALA A 560 -11.07 -18.95 -17.93
N ILE A 561 -9.96 -18.56 -18.56
CA ILE A 561 -9.78 -18.68 -20.03
C ILE A 561 -9.78 -20.15 -20.45
N GLY A 562 -9.05 -21.00 -19.74
CA GLY A 562 -8.94 -22.43 -20.07
C GLY A 562 -10.29 -23.14 -20.04
N VAL A 563 -11.06 -22.97 -18.94
CA VAL A 563 -12.40 -23.56 -18.83
C VAL A 563 -13.33 -23.02 -19.94
N LYS A 564 -13.30 -21.70 -20.20
CA LYS A 564 -14.12 -21.09 -21.25
C LYS A 564 -13.83 -21.65 -22.62
N ILE A 565 -12.57 -21.79 -23.01
CA ILE A 565 -12.21 -22.36 -24.31
C ILE A 565 -12.77 -23.78 -24.44
N ILE A 566 -12.62 -24.61 -23.42
CA ILE A 566 -13.14 -25.98 -23.42
C ILE A 566 -14.67 -25.99 -23.60
N VAL A 567 -15.39 -25.19 -22.83
CA VAL A 567 -16.86 -25.18 -22.87
C VAL A 567 -17.38 -24.57 -24.18
N LEU A 568 -16.70 -23.56 -24.74
CA LEU A 568 -17.04 -23.01 -26.06
C LEU A 568 -16.88 -24.05 -27.18
N ILE A 569 -15.79 -24.83 -27.15
CA ILE A 569 -15.58 -25.93 -28.13
C ILE A 569 -16.68 -26.97 -27.99
N LEU A 570 -17.00 -27.41 -26.77
CA LEU A 570 -18.06 -28.38 -26.52
C LEU A 570 -19.43 -27.84 -26.96
N SER A 571 -19.69 -26.56 -26.79
CA SER A 571 -20.93 -25.90 -27.23
C SER A 571 -21.04 -25.88 -28.76
N ALA A 572 -19.95 -25.49 -29.45
CA ALA A 572 -19.92 -25.45 -30.91
C ALA A 572 -20.13 -26.86 -31.52
N LEU A 573 -19.61 -27.89 -30.87
CA LEU A 573 -19.83 -29.28 -31.26
C LEU A 573 -21.25 -29.83 -30.91
N GLY A 574 -22.02 -29.07 -30.11
CA GLY A 574 -23.34 -29.51 -29.67
C GLY A 574 -23.31 -30.56 -28.54
N LEU A 575 -22.17 -30.69 -27.86
CA LEU A 575 -21.94 -31.65 -26.77
C LEU A 575 -22.29 -31.08 -25.37
N THR A 576 -22.72 -29.83 -25.29
CA THR A 576 -23.15 -29.19 -24.06
C THR A 576 -24.53 -28.55 -24.23
N ASN A 577 -25.24 -28.38 -23.14
CA ASN A 577 -26.52 -27.65 -23.07
C ASN A 577 -26.35 -26.35 -22.28
N MET A 578 -27.36 -25.51 -22.28
CA MET A 578 -27.34 -24.20 -21.64
C MET A 578 -27.16 -24.29 -20.11
N TRP A 579 -27.66 -25.35 -19.46
CA TRP A 579 -27.46 -25.63 -18.04
C TRP A 579 -25.98 -25.84 -17.68
N ALA A 580 -25.32 -26.72 -18.42
CA ALA A 580 -23.89 -27.00 -18.21
C ALA A 580 -23.03 -25.76 -18.48
N ALA A 581 -23.43 -24.96 -19.47
CA ALA A 581 -22.79 -23.70 -19.83
C ALA A 581 -22.82 -22.70 -18.67
N ILE A 582 -23.99 -22.47 -18.09
CA ILE A 582 -24.17 -21.54 -16.98
C ILE A 582 -23.44 -22.03 -15.73
N PHE A 583 -23.59 -23.31 -15.42
CA PHE A 583 -22.96 -23.90 -14.24
C PHE A 583 -21.42 -23.77 -14.33
N ALA A 584 -20.86 -23.95 -15.51
CA ALA A 584 -19.44 -23.71 -15.75
C ALA A 584 -19.06 -22.23 -15.56
N ASP A 585 -19.83 -21.27 -16.09
CA ASP A 585 -19.50 -19.85 -16.02
C ASP A 585 -19.63 -19.31 -14.58
N VAL A 586 -20.75 -19.56 -13.91
CA VAL A 586 -20.98 -19.13 -12.52
C VAL A 586 -20.03 -19.86 -11.57
N GLY A 587 -19.80 -21.16 -11.77
CA GLY A 587 -18.90 -21.96 -10.94
C GLY A 587 -17.46 -21.47 -11.02
N VAL A 588 -16.97 -21.17 -12.23
CA VAL A 588 -15.64 -20.59 -12.45
C VAL A 588 -15.52 -19.22 -11.78
N THR A 589 -16.55 -18.39 -11.92
CA THR A 589 -16.59 -17.06 -11.27
C THR A 589 -16.49 -17.17 -9.76
N VAL A 590 -17.29 -18.03 -9.14
CA VAL A 590 -17.26 -18.26 -7.68
C VAL A 590 -15.88 -18.78 -7.22
N LEU A 591 -15.33 -19.77 -7.93
CA LEU A 591 -14.00 -20.31 -7.60
C LEU A 591 -12.90 -19.25 -7.73
N ALA A 592 -12.95 -18.42 -8.77
CA ALA A 592 -11.99 -17.34 -8.98
C ALA A 592 -12.11 -16.25 -7.90
N ILE A 593 -13.33 -15.90 -7.47
CA ILE A 593 -13.59 -15.01 -6.34
C ILE A 593 -12.99 -15.58 -5.04
N LEU A 594 -13.28 -16.85 -4.73
CA LEU A 594 -12.73 -17.50 -3.53
C LEU A 594 -11.20 -17.56 -3.56
N ASN A 595 -10.60 -17.81 -4.73
CA ASN A 595 -9.15 -17.78 -4.90
C ASN A 595 -8.58 -16.37 -4.67
N SER A 596 -9.28 -15.31 -5.11
CA SER A 596 -8.86 -13.91 -4.91
C SER A 596 -8.73 -13.54 -3.43
N PHE A 597 -9.60 -14.05 -2.56
CA PHE A 597 -9.50 -13.82 -1.11
C PHE A 597 -8.24 -14.41 -0.47
N ARG A 598 -7.55 -15.33 -1.12
CA ARG A 598 -6.26 -15.84 -0.63
C ARG A 598 -5.17 -14.77 -0.63
N ALA A 599 -5.31 -13.72 -1.44
CA ALA A 599 -4.40 -12.58 -1.45
C ALA A 599 -4.49 -11.77 -0.14
N MET A 600 -5.64 -11.77 0.55
CA MET A 600 -5.81 -11.06 1.84
C MET A 600 -5.05 -11.72 3.01
N ARG A 601 -4.63 -12.98 2.87
CA ARG A 601 -3.89 -13.65 3.94
C ARG A 601 -2.43 -13.25 3.85
N VAL A 602 -1.97 -12.43 4.78
CA VAL A 602 -0.56 -12.15 5.03
C VAL A 602 0.04 -13.42 5.65
N SER A 603 0.92 -14.08 4.92
CA SER A 603 1.66 -15.27 5.39
C SER A 603 3.14 -14.99 5.30
#